data_cf813a7577dcfcd106fbd410d5c16998
#
_entry.id   cf813a7577dcfcd106fbd410d5c16998
#
_cell.length_a   1.000
_cell.length_b   1.000
_cell.length_c   1.000
_cell.angle_alpha   90.00
_cell.angle_beta   90.00
_cell.angle_gamma   90.00
#
_symmetry.space_group_name_H-M   'P 1'
#
loop_
_entity.id
_entity.type
_entity.pdbx_description
1 polymer ?
#
loop_
_entity_poly.entity_id
_entity_poly.type
_entity_poly.pdbx_seq_one_letter_code
_entity_poly.pdbx_strand_id
1 'polypeptide(L)'
;MKKTFTLFTVLLTTVVTFAQTSSNAWNLQGSGTESDPYKISSAADFKSIADNISSTNTGAGEYFLVTADIDFGGTAESPVQLPAIAKAAITNITSVAWGFDGILDGGDHTISGIYHTNNANDADGKFNALFSSLGKSGVIKNLVFGADNYVSSYNYVSSIVSLSKGKIENCVNKANIIAANAFAGGICGYLVGGTGEIISSDNYGEIKAMTYAAGILGGSQSGTTITDYKYLVESCHNYGNLSTTNALGSAGIAGSFSGSIKNCVNEGKIEEAEKATGNYTAGIVAAYAYVVSCEGNTNKGSITGNKGVGGIIGTVMKGDDKDAVISSCINEGSVSGRGANIGGIVANSARVNGVITLTKCKNSGVVTTTAEDKTTIGNLRGNSNIVIGEDNVIADGLEHLALDPSSDGITNISLNQGAVSVKKYIDNKRVVIISKNRKYTLSGNEIR
;
A
#
# COMPACT_ATOMS: atom_id res chain seq x y z
N MET A 1 -8.19 -82.38 43.67
CA MET A 1 -7.55 -81.19 43.15
C MET A 1 -8.20 -80.81 41.82
N LYS A 2 -9.11 -79.83 41.82
CA LYS A 2 -9.76 -79.30 40.61
C LYS A 2 -8.92 -78.10 40.11
N LYS A 3 -8.38 -78.17 38.91
CA LYS A 3 -7.68 -77.05 38.26
C LYS A 3 -8.70 -76.22 37.50
N THR A 4 -8.95 -75.05 37.95
CA THR A 4 -9.76 -74.05 37.27
C THR A 4 -8.91 -73.36 36.18
N PHE A 5 -9.30 -73.45 34.91
CA PHE A 5 -8.68 -72.75 33.81
C PHE A 5 -9.45 -71.44 33.58
N THR A 6 -8.77 -70.29 33.86
CA THR A 6 -9.33 -68.97 33.57
C THR A 6 -8.98 -68.58 32.15
N LEU A 7 -9.99 -68.53 31.29
CA LEU A 7 -9.86 -68.05 29.90
C LEU A 7 -9.83 -66.50 29.91
N PHE A 8 -8.71 -65.92 29.56
CA PHE A 8 -8.59 -64.47 29.36
C PHE A 8 -8.98 -64.13 27.91
N THR A 9 -10.17 -63.59 27.70
CA THR A 9 -10.61 -63.07 26.40
C THR A 9 -10.06 -61.65 26.22
N VAL A 10 -9.05 -61.49 25.37
CA VAL A 10 -8.56 -60.18 24.92
C VAL A 10 -9.50 -59.66 23.87
N LEU A 11 -10.32 -58.67 24.21
CA LEU A 11 -11.17 -57.94 23.25
C LEU A 11 -10.28 -56.95 22.48
N LEU A 12 -9.90 -57.34 21.26
CA LEU A 12 -9.18 -56.47 20.34
C LEU A 12 -10.18 -55.50 19.70
N THR A 13 -10.33 -54.30 20.25
CA THR A 13 -11.08 -53.22 19.61
C THR A 13 -10.24 -52.65 18.45
N THR A 14 -10.51 -53.10 17.25
CA THR A 14 -10.04 -52.43 16.03
C THR A 14 -10.76 -51.07 15.93
N VAL A 15 -10.04 -50.01 16.23
CA VAL A 15 -10.49 -48.67 15.86
C VAL A 15 -10.36 -48.56 14.35
N VAL A 16 -11.48 -48.79 13.66
CA VAL A 16 -11.58 -48.46 12.23
C VAL A 16 -11.68 -46.95 12.15
N THR A 17 -10.56 -46.28 11.97
CA THR A 17 -10.55 -44.90 11.50
C THR A 17 -11.10 -44.90 10.08
N PHE A 18 -12.37 -44.56 9.92
CA PHE A 18 -12.88 -44.16 8.63
C PHE A 18 -12.13 -42.89 8.25
N ALA A 19 -11.15 -43.01 7.38
CA ALA A 19 -10.68 -41.85 6.60
C ALA A 19 -11.91 -41.42 5.80
N GLN A 20 -12.58 -40.38 6.25
CA GLN A 20 -13.63 -39.72 5.51
C GLN A 20 -12.97 -39.14 4.27
N THR A 21 -13.05 -39.82 3.14
CA THR A 21 -12.72 -39.22 1.85
C THR A 21 -13.77 -38.14 1.62
N SER A 22 -13.44 -36.93 2.03
CA SER A 22 -14.28 -35.77 1.74
C SER A 22 -14.30 -35.59 0.22
N SER A 23 -15.43 -35.84 -0.39
CA SER A 23 -15.67 -35.55 -1.81
C SER A 23 -16.01 -34.07 -2.05
N ASN A 24 -15.42 -33.16 -1.24
CA ASN A 24 -15.58 -31.71 -1.49
C ASN A 24 -14.80 -31.30 -2.72
N ALA A 25 -15.20 -30.19 -3.30
CA ALA A 25 -14.58 -29.65 -4.52
C ALA A 25 -13.06 -29.32 -4.39
N TRP A 26 -12.57 -29.20 -3.16
CA TRP A 26 -11.18 -28.80 -2.87
C TRP A 26 -10.26 -29.98 -2.53
N ASN A 27 -10.80 -31.18 -2.30
CA ASN A 27 -10.09 -32.35 -1.78
C ASN A 27 -9.34 -32.08 -0.46
N LEU A 28 -9.90 -31.23 0.40
CA LEU A 28 -9.36 -30.84 1.69
C LEU A 28 -10.17 -31.47 2.83
N GLN A 29 -9.55 -31.58 4.01
CA GLN A 29 -10.26 -31.97 5.22
C GLN A 29 -11.11 -30.81 5.75
N GLY A 30 -12.27 -31.08 6.33
CA GLY A 30 -13.24 -30.14 6.84
C GLY A 30 -14.49 -30.03 5.96
N SER A 31 -15.46 -29.25 6.45
CA SER A 31 -16.74 -29.04 5.75
C SER A 31 -16.83 -27.64 5.09
N GLY A 32 -15.80 -26.77 5.26
CA GLY A 32 -15.76 -25.42 4.72
C GLY A 32 -16.65 -24.43 5.47
N THR A 33 -17.16 -24.79 6.64
CA THR A 33 -17.90 -23.86 7.52
C THR A 33 -16.95 -23.13 8.46
N GLU A 34 -17.40 -22.04 9.08
CA GLU A 34 -16.59 -21.31 10.05
C GLU A 34 -16.17 -22.16 11.25
N SER A 35 -17.04 -23.09 11.70
CA SER A 35 -16.76 -24.00 12.83
C SER A 35 -15.94 -25.23 12.43
N ASP A 36 -15.89 -25.58 11.15
CA ASP A 36 -15.09 -26.68 10.59
C ASP A 36 -14.53 -26.31 9.21
N PRO A 37 -13.54 -25.40 9.17
CA PRO A 37 -12.97 -24.91 7.92
C PRO A 37 -12.21 -25.99 7.15
N TYR A 38 -12.04 -25.81 5.87
CA TYR A 38 -11.10 -26.60 5.07
C TYR A 38 -9.68 -26.39 5.57
N LYS A 39 -9.00 -27.47 5.93
CA LYS A 39 -7.67 -27.45 6.53
C LYS A 39 -6.59 -27.49 5.45
N ILE A 40 -5.65 -26.57 5.55
CA ILE A 40 -4.48 -26.47 4.70
C ILE A 40 -3.25 -26.73 5.56
N SER A 41 -2.55 -27.82 5.33
CA SER A 41 -1.40 -28.26 6.13
C SER A 41 -0.16 -28.55 5.30
N SER A 42 -0.24 -28.41 3.97
CA SER A 42 0.86 -28.73 3.05
C SER A 42 0.80 -27.89 1.77
N ALA A 43 1.91 -27.86 1.04
CA ALA A 43 1.99 -27.28 -0.30
C ALA A 43 1.01 -27.95 -1.29
N ALA A 44 0.76 -29.26 -1.11
CA ALA A 44 -0.23 -29.98 -1.92
C ALA A 44 -1.66 -29.47 -1.70
N ASP A 45 -2.00 -29.04 -0.48
CA ASP A 45 -3.32 -28.49 -0.18
C ASP A 45 -3.50 -27.12 -0.87
N PHE A 46 -2.50 -26.26 -0.88
CA PHE A 46 -2.53 -25.00 -1.67
C PHE A 46 -2.66 -25.29 -3.17
N LYS A 47 -1.92 -26.29 -3.66
CA LYS A 47 -2.04 -26.72 -5.05
C LYS A 47 -3.44 -27.23 -5.36
N SER A 48 -4.06 -27.98 -4.46
CA SER A 48 -5.43 -28.46 -4.62
C SER A 48 -6.42 -27.29 -4.77
N ILE A 49 -6.27 -26.21 -4.02
CA ILE A 49 -7.08 -25.00 -4.21
C ILE A 49 -6.83 -24.40 -5.61
N ALA A 50 -5.57 -24.29 -6.03
CA ALA A 50 -5.23 -23.73 -7.34
C ALA A 50 -5.77 -24.56 -8.51
N ASP A 51 -5.78 -25.90 -8.38
CA ASP A 51 -6.25 -26.82 -9.41
C ASP A 51 -7.79 -26.87 -9.50
N ASN A 52 -8.52 -26.64 -8.41
CA ASN A 52 -9.97 -26.78 -8.33
C ASN A 52 -10.74 -25.45 -8.37
N ILE A 53 -10.07 -24.32 -8.26
CA ILE A 53 -10.74 -23.02 -8.36
C ILE A 53 -11.20 -22.71 -9.79
N SER A 54 -12.42 -22.20 -9.94
CA SER A 54 -13.00 -21.86 -11.24
C SER A 54 -14.05 -20.76 -11.09
N SER A 55 -14.61 -20.30 -12.21
CA SER A 55 -15.70 -19.31 -12.20
C SER A 55 -17.00 -19.82 -11.52
N THR A 56 -17.18 -21.13 -11.39
CA THR A 56 -18.32 -21.76 -10.71
C THR A 56 -17.97 -22.30 -9.33
N ASN A 57 -16.71 -22.28 -8.96
CA ASN A 57 -16.18 -22.74 -7.67
C ASN A 57 -15.13 -21.73 -7.17
N THR A 58 -15.59 -20.58 -6.67
CA THR A 58 -14.72 -19.50 -6.19
C THR A 58 -14.41 -19.58 -4.69
N GLY A 59 -15.00 -20.52 -3.98
CA GLY A 59 -14.93 -20.60 -2.52
C GLY A 59 -15.87 -19.64 -1.78
N ALA A 60 -16.83 -19.02 -2.47
CA ALA A 60 -17.73 -18.04 -1.88
C ALA A 60 -18.52 -18.62 -0.71
N GLY A 61 -18.40 -17.99 0.47
CA GLY A 61 -19.02 -18.44 1.71
C GLY A 61 -18.31 -19.61 2.40
N GLU A 62 -17.19 -20.07 1.88
CA GLU A 62 -16.40 -21.16 2.45
C GLU A 62 -15.20 -20.61 3.25
N TYR A 63 -14.83 -21.37 4.29
CA TYR A 63 -13.76 -21.05 5.21
C TYR A 63 -12.58 -22.00 5.04
N PHE A 64 -11.38 -21.45 5.01
CA PHE A 64 -10.11 -22.17 4.87
C PHE A 64 -9.20 -21.77 6.02
N LEU A 65 -8.51 -22.73 6.63
CA LEU A 65 -7.58 -22.51 7.74
C LEU A 65 -6.24 -23.17 7.46
N VAL A 66 -5.18 -22.38 7.46
CA VAL A 66 -3.83 -22.93 7.49
C VAL A 66 -3.53 -23.42 8.91
N THR A 67 -3.09 -24.66 9.04
CA THR A 67 -2.96 -25.36 10.34
C THR A 67 -1.52 -25.69 10.71
N ALA A 68 -0.55 -25.37 9.85
CA ALA A 68 0.88 -25.57 10.07
C ALA A 68 1.68 -24.63 9.16
N ASP A 69 2.93 -24.39 9.50
CA ASP A 69 3.88 -23.77 8.57
C ASP A 69 4.06 -24.65 7.33
N ILE A 70 4.10 -24.05 6.16
CA ILE A 70 4.14 -24.78 4.89
C ILE A 70 5.39 -24.41 4.12
N ASP A 71 6.22 -25.41 3.86
CA ASP A 71 7.39 -25.28 3.00
C ASP A 71 7.13 -25.93 1.63
N PHE A 72 7.27 -25.12 0.58
CA PHE A 72 7.18 -25.59 -0.81
C PHE A 72 8.45 -26.25 -1.31
N GLY A 73 9.55 -26.16 -0.57
CA GLY A 73 10.83 -26.83 -0.86
C GLY A 73 11.61 -26.25 -2.03
N GLY A 74 11.25 -25.08 -2.55
CA GLY A 74 11.95 -24.44 -3.66
C GLY A 74 13.20 -23.66 -3.24
N THR A 75 14.21 -23.67 -4.08
CA THR A 75 15.46 -22.91 -3.95
C THR A 75 15.83 -22.28 -5.30
N ALA A 76 16.90 -21.49 -5.33
CA ALA A 76 17.42 -20.93 -6.60
C ALA A 76 17.86 -22.03 -7.58
N GLU A 77 18.39 -23.16 -7.07
CA GLU A 77 18.85 -24.31 -7.86
C GLU A 77 17.71 -25.23 -8.26
N SER A 78 16.63 -25.27 -7.48
CA SER A 78 15.44 -26.08 -7.72
C SER A 78 14.17 -25.22 -7.53
N PRO A 79 13.83 -24.36 -8.49
CA PRO A 79 12.74 -23.39 -8.33
C PRO A 79 11.38 -24.05 -8.21
N VAL A 80 10.59 -23.60 -7.23
CA VAL A 80 9.15 -23.93 -7.11
C VAL A 80 8.36 -22.66 -7.34
N GLN A 81 7.45 -22.74 -8.31
CA GLN A 81 6.63 -21.58 -8.73
C GLN A 81 5.49 -21.33 -7.74
N LEU A 82 5.01 -20.08 -7.72
CA LEU A 82 3.79 -19.69 -7.00
C LEU A 82 2.59 -20.56 -7.46
N PRO A 83 1.70 -20.96 -6.56
CA PRO A 83 0.45 -21.66 -6.93
C PRO A 83 -0.47 -20.78 -7.78
N ALA A 84 -0.34 -19.45 -7.70
CA ALA A 84 -1.03 -18.47 -8.54
C ALA A 84 -2.56 -18.71 -8.58
N ILE A 85 -3.18 -18.89 -7.41
CA ILE A 85 -4.60 -19.22 -7.27
C ILE A 85 -5.47 -18.19 -8.00
N ALA A 86 -6.46 -18.66 -8.77
CA ALA A 86 -7.37 -17.85 -9.59
C ALA A 86 -6.70 -17.05 -10.72
N LYS A 87 -5.55 -17.46 -11.24
CA LYS A 87 -4.88 -16.76 -12.36
C LYS A 87 -5.71 -16.78 -13.64
N ALA A 88 -6.41 -17.87 -13.93
CA ALA A 88 -7.28 -18.00 -15.08
C ALA A 88 -8.45 -16.99 -15.11
N ALA A 89 -8.74 -16.31 -13.99
CA ALA A 89 -9.74 -15.25 -13.91
C ALA A 89 -9.32 -13.95 -14.62
N ILE A 90 -8.04 -13.80 -14.93
CA ILE A 90 -7.46 -12.52 -15.37
C ILE A 90 -7.16 -12.56 -16.87
N THR A 91 -7.84 -11.73 -17.64
CA THR A 91 -7.49 -11.48 -19.05
C THR A 91 -6.65 -10.22 -19.21
N ASN A 92 -6.96 -9.20 -18.45
CA ASN A 92 -6.14 -7.99 -18.28
C ASN A 92 -6.55 -7.26 -17.00
N ILE A 93 -5.86 -6.17 -16.65
CA ILE A 93 -6.06 -5.44 -15.37
C ILE A 93 -7.48 -4.87 -15.20
N THR A 94 -8.18 -4.57 -16.28
CA THR A 94 -9.56 -4.03 -16.25
C THR A 94 -10.62 -5.11 -16.42
N SER A 95 -10.21 -6.35 -16.72
CA SER A 95 -11.09 -7.48 -17.00
C SER A 95 -10.71 -8.69 -16.15
N VAL A 96 -11.02 -8.58 -14.84
CA VAL A 96 -10.91 -9.67 -13.88
C VAL A 96 -12.30 -10.24 -13.68
N ALA A 97 -12.56 -11.41 -14.28
CA ALA A 97 -13.91 -11.98 -14.33
C ALA A 97 -14.38 -12.49 -12.96
N TRP A 98 -13.48 -13.14 -12.19
CA TRP A 98 -13.75 -13.74 -10.88
C TRP A 98 -12.46 -13.78 -10.07
N GLY A 99 -12.49 -14.29 -8.86
CA GLY A 99 -11.33 -14.44 -7.99
C GLY A 99 -11.62 -15.47 -6.89
N PHE A 100 -10.69 -15.66 -5.98
CA PHE A 100 -10.96 -16.39 -4.76
C PHE A 100 -11.90 -15.56 -3.89
N ASP A 101 -13.09 -16.09 -3.60
CA ASP A 101 -14.15 -15.45 -2.82
C ASP A 101 -14.34 -16.07 -1.42
N GLY A 102 -13.51 -17.05 -1.05
CA GLY A 102 -13.50 -17.67 0.26
C GLY A 102 -12.85 -16.80 1.34
N ILE A 103 -12.95 -17.24 2.58
CA ILE A 103 -12.26 -16.66 3.73
C ILE A 103 -11.10 -17.59 4.10
N LEU A 104 -9.86 -17.16 3.84
CA LEU A 104 -8.66 -17.87 4.24
C LEU A 104 -8.06 -17.23 5.47
N ASP A 105 -7.98 -17.99 6.56
CA ASP A 105 -7.23 -17.64 7.76
C ASP A 105 -5.89 -18.37 7.75
N GLY A 106 -4.81 -17.60 7.73
CA GLY A 106 -3.45 -18.14 7.75
C GLY A 106 -3.02 -18.69 9.10
N GLY A 107 -3.78 -18.45 10.18
CA GLY A 107 -3.45 -18.91 11.52
C GLY A 107 -2.08 -18.44 12.03
N ASP A 108 -1.58 -17.33 11.52
CA ASP A 108 -0.22 -16.80 11.72
C ASP A 108 0.91 -17.73 11.24
N HIS A 109 0.56 -18.76 10.44
CA HIS A 109 1.53 -19.69 9.87
C HIS A 109 2.30 -19.08 8.69
N THR A 110 3.51 -19.61 8.51
CA THR A 110 4.46 -19.15 7.48
C THR A 110 4.38 -20.03 6.24
N ILE A 111 4.32 -19.38 5.07
CA ILE A 111 4.54 -19.99 3.76
C ILE A 111 5.98 -19.70 3.34
N SER A 112 6.75 -20.76 3.03
CA SER A 112 8.16 -20.69 2.67
C SER A 112 8.49 -21.58 1.46
N GLY A 113 9.73 -21.50 0.98
CA GLY A 113 10.24 -22.38 -0.08
C GLY A 113 9.61 -22.12 -1.45
N ILE A 114 9.18 -20.90 -1.76
CA ILE A 114 8.75 -20.48 -3.10
C ILE A 114 9.90 -19.70 -3.75
N TYR A 115 10.39 -20.20 -4.89
CA TYR A 115 11.34 -19.48 -5.72
C TYR A 115 10.76 -19.31 -7.12
N HIS A 116 10.09 -18.17 -7.32
CA HIS A 116 9.37 -17.86 -8.57
C HIS A 116 10.15 -16.83 -9.38
N THR A 117 10.47 -17.16 -10.62
CA THR A 117 11.09 -16.23 -11.57
C THR A 117 10.41 -16.37 -12.93
N ASN A 118 9.63 -15.37 -13.32
CA ASN A 118 9.10 -15.23 -14.67
C ASN A 118 8.95 -13.77 -15.05
N ASN A 119 9.95 -13.25 -15.74
CA ASN A 119 10.00 -11.83 -16.17
C ASN A 119 9.54 -11.63 -17.63
N ALA A 120 8.88 -12.61 -18.23
CA ALA A 120 8.37 -12.48 -19.59
C ALA A 120 7.21 -11.48 -19.65
N ASN A 121 7.12 -10.70 -20.73
CA ASN A 121 6.01 -9.78 -20.98
C ASN A 121 4.81 -10.50 -21.62
N ASP A 122 4.34 -11.54 -21.00
CA ASP A 122 3.19 -12.34 -21.40
C ASP A 122 2.22 -12.56 -20.25
N ALA A 123 1.23 -13.42 -20.42
CA ALA A 123 0.26 -13.73 -19.36
C ALA A 123 0.90 -14.44 -18.17
N ASP A 124 1.92 -15.27 -18.41
CA ASP A 124 2.56 -16.05 -17.33
C ASP A 124 3.52 -15.20 -16.50
N GLY A 125 4.17 -14.21 -17.11
CA GLY A 125 5.03 -13.25 -16.41
C GLY A 125 4.29 -12.12 -15.70
N LYS A 126 2.96 -12.07 -15.73
CA LYS A 126 2.14 -11.04 -15.06
C LYS A 126 1.23 -11.64 -14.01
N PHE A 127 0.76 -10.82 -13.09
CA PHE A 127 -0.27 -11.16 -12.10
C PHE A 127 0.15 -12.33 -11.17
N ASN A 128 1.37 -12.29 -10.66
CA ASN A 128 1.94 -13.35 -9.85
C ASN A 128 1.99 -12.99 -8.35
N ALA A 129 1.35 -13.83 -7.54
CA ALA A 129 1.33 -13.86 -6.09
C ALA A 129 0.80 -15.24 -5.64
N LEU A 130 0.70 -15.53 -4.35
CA LEU A 130 -0.01 -16.73 -3.87
C LEU A 130 -1.41 -16.81 -4.47
N PHE A 131 -2.13 -15.70 -4.43
CA PHE A 131 -3.42 -15.51 -5.08
C PHE A 131 -3.28 -14.50 -6.22
N SER A 132 -3.45 -14.94 -7.46
CA SER A 132 -3.42 -14.02 -8.60
C SER A 132 -4.64 -13.09 -8.62
N SER A 133 -5.81 -13.57 -8.18
CA SER A 133 -7.02 -12.76 -8.06
C SER A 133 -7.80 -13.05 -6.78
N LEU A 134 -8.11 -11.99 -6.03
CA LEU A 134 -9.03 -12.02 -4.89
C LEU A 134 -10.37 -11.38 -5.31
N GLY A 135 -11.45 -12.13 -5.15
CA GLY A 135 -12.79 -11.66 -5.47
C GLY A 135 -13.33 -10.67 -4.44
N LYS A 136 -14.51 -10.13 -4.71
CA LYS A 136 -15.10 -9.06 -3.88
C LYS A 136 -15.45 -9.53 -2.46
N SER A 137 -15.87 -10.78 -2.30
CA SER A 137 -16.21 -11.40 -1.02
C SER A 137 -15.01 -12.07 -0.36
N GLY A 138 -13.90 -12.21 -1.09
CA GLY A 138 -12.71 -12.90 -0.63
C GLY A 138 -12.01 -12.15 0.50
N VAL A 139 -11.55 -12.91 1.49
CA VAL A 139 -10.76 -12.42 2.62
C VAL A 139 -9.53 -13.30 2.80
N ILE A 140 -8.37 -12.69 2.89
CA ILE A 140 -7.13 -13.37 3.29
C ILE A 140 -6.60 -12.66 4.53
N LYS A 141 -6.42 -13.40 5.61
CA LYS A 141 -5.97 -12.83 6.87
C LYS A 141 -4.93 -13.71 7.59
N ASN A 142 -4.16 -13.09 8.49
CA ASN A 142 -3.22 -13.77 9.40
C ASN A 142 -2.22 -14.69 8.68
N LEU A 143 -1.69 -14.29 7.52
CA LEU A 143 -0.78 -15.11 6.73
C LEU A 143 0.60 -14.48 6.64
N VAL A 144 1.65 -15.28 6.90
CA VAL A 144 3.04 -14.85 6.79
C VAL A 144 3.69 -15.44 5.53
N PHE A 145 4.21 -14.58 4.66
CA PHE A 145 5.05 -14.98 3.54
C PHE A 145 6.52 -14.85 3.94
N GLY A 146 7.19 -15.98 4.13
CA GLY A 146 8.50 -16.13 4.77
C GLY A 146 9.66 -15.50 3.98
N ALA A 147 10.78 -15.27 4.65
CA ALA A 147 11.94 -14.58 4.10
C ALA A 147 12.72 -15.40 3.05
N ASP A 148 12.60 -16.71 3.08
CA ASP A 148 13.23 -17.64 2.12
C ASP A 148 12.52 -17.70 0.78
N ASN A 149 11.35 -17.04 0.67
CA ASN A 149 10.70 -16.90 -0.62
C ASN A 149 11.39 -15.84 -1.47
N TYR A 150 11.34 -16.04 -2.77
CA TYR A 150 11.81 -15.08 -3.77
C TYR A 150 10.81 -15.01 -4.91
N VAL A 151 10.33 -13.79 -5.23
CA VAL A 151 9.36 -13.58 -6.30
C VAL A 151 9.84 -12.50 -7.25
N SER A 152 10.11 -12.90 -8.49
CA SER A 152 10.44 -11.99 -9.59
C SER A 152 9.50 -12.21 -10.76
N SER A 153 8.85 -11.15 -11.20
CA SER A 153 7.83 -11.18 -12.26
C SER A 153 7.86 -9.94 -13.11
N TYR A 154 7.14 -9.94 -14.23
CA TYR A 154 7.14 -8.79 -15.14
C TYR A 154 6.32 -7.62 -14.57
N ASN A 155 5.05 -7.85 -14.22
CA ASN A 155 4.12 -6.81 -13.71
C ASN A 155 3.13 -7.35 -12.68
N TYR A 156 2.62 -6.46 -11.84
CA TYR A 156 1.55 -6.74 -10.86
C TYR A 156 1.90 -7.89 -9.94
N VAL A 157 3.04 -7.77 -9.30
CA VAL A 157 3.61 -8.81 -8.45
C VAL A 157 3.55 -8.42 -6.98
N SER A 158 3.31 -9.41 -6.13
CA SER A 158 3.35 -9.28 -4.67
C SER A 158 3.49 -10.64 -4.00
N SER A 159 3.53 -10.66 -2.68
CA SER A 159 3.55 -11.89 -1.90
C SER A 159 2.18 -12.57 -1.83
N ILE A 160 1.13 -11.83 -1.44
CA ILE A 160 -0.16 -12.40 -1.05
C ILE A 160 -1.16 -12.36 -2.20
N VAL A 161 -1.49 -11.19 -2.73
CA VAL A 161 -2.50 -11.03 -3.79
C VAL A 161 -2.00 -10.13 -4.90
N SER A 162 -2.03 -10.62 -6.15
CA SER A 162 -1.66 -9.79 -7.28
C SER A 162 -2.74 -8.75 -7.61
N LEU A 163 -3.99 -9.18 -7.87
CA LEU A 163 -5.13 -8.29 -8.12
C LEU A 163 -6.23 -8.52 -7.09
N SER A 164 -6.64 -7.47 -6.37
CA SER A 164 -7.64 -7.60 -5.31
C SER A 164 -8.86 -6.71 -5.50
N LYS A 165 -10.04 -7.28 -5.26
CA LYS A 165 -11.32 -6.60 -5.02
C LYS A 165 -11.81 -6.80 -3.58
N GLY A 166 -11.19 -7.73 -2.82
CA GLY A 166 -11.56 -8.17 -1.49
C GLY A 166 -10.69 -7.57 -0.40
N LYS A 167 -10.66 -8.23 0.75
CA LYS A 167 -9.96 -7.76 1.95
C LYS A 167 -8.70 -8.58 2.23
N ILE A 168 -7.60 -7.89 2.53
CA ILE A 168 -6.35 -8.46 3.04
C ILE A 168 -6.11 -7.85 4.42
N GLU A 169 -5.94 -8.69 5.44
CA GLU A 169 -5.86 -8.22 6.82
C GLU A 169 -4.79 -8.99 7.61
N ASN A 170 -4.00 -8.27 8.40
CA ASN A 170 -2.97 -8.85 9.28
C ASN A 170 -2.05 -9.84 8.54
N CYS A 171 -1.63 -9.50 7.32
CA CYS A 171 -0.72 -10.32 6.53
C CYS A 171 0.69 -9.71 6.55
N VAL A 172 1.70 -10.57 6.52
CA VAL A 172 3.10 -10.16 6.61
C VAL A 172 3.89 -10.68 5.41
N ASN A 173 4.60 -9.77 4.73
CA ASN A 173 5.62 -10.13 3.75
C ASN A 173 7.03 -9.98 4.35
N LYS A 174 7.85 -11.02 4.26
CA LYS A 174 9.29 -10.97 4.62
C LYS A 174 10.19 -11.23 3.42
N ALA A 175 9.63 -11.59 2.28
CA ALA A 175 10.35 -11.96 1.07
C ALA A 175 10.69 -10.76 0.19
N ASN A 176 11.71 -10.91 -0.65
CA ASN A 176 12.01 -9.93 -1.69
C ASN A 176 11.06 -10.08 -2.87
N ILE A 177 10.45 -8.96 -3.29
CA ILE A 177 9.51 -8.90 -4.41
C ILE A 177 10.06 -8.00 -5.51
N ILE A 178 10.14 -8.51 -6.73
CA ILE A 178 10.74 -7.79 -7.86
C ILE A 178 9.78 -7.75 -9.05
N ALA A 179 9.46 -6.56 -9.54
CA ALA A 179 8.83 -6.36 -10.83
C ALA A 179 9.86 -5.91 -11.87
N ALA A 180 10.04 -6.69 -12.92
CA ALA A 180 10.97 -6.31 -14.00
C ALA A 180 10.52 -5.03 -14.73
N ASN A 181 9.22 -4.70 -14.69
CA ASN A 181 8.65 -3.48 -15.28
C ASN A 181 7.88 -2.66 -14.21
N ALA A 182 6.64 -3.02 -13.84
CA ALA A 182 5.81 -2.15 -13.03
C ALA A 182 4.98 -2.88 -11.96
N PHE A 183 4.56 -2.16 -10.95
CA PHE A 183 3.63 -2.56 -9.90
C PHE A 183 4.11 -3.76 -9.08
N ALA A 184 5.18 -3.52 -8.30
CA ALA A 184 5.56 -4.38 -7.20
C ALA A 184 4.96 -3.85 -5.90
N GLY A 185 4.23 -4.68 -5.18
CA GLY A 185 3.77 -4.43 -3.81
C GLY A 185 4.21 -5.53 -2.86
N GLY A 186 4.56 -5.20 -1.63
CA GLY A 186 4.93 -6.23 -0.66
C GLY A 186 3.76 -7.17 -0.37
N ILE A 187 2.55 -6.64 -0.22
CA ILE A 187 1.32 -7.37 0.15
C ILE A 187 0.40 -7.55 -1.06
N CYS A 188 0.14 -6.48 -1.81
CA CYS A 188 -0.78 -6.50 -2.94
C CYS A 188 -0.17 -5.80 -4.15
N GLY A 189 -0.26 -6.43 -5.33
CA GLY A 189 0.20 -5.85 -6.58
C GLY A 189 -0.68 -4.68 -7.03
N TYR A 190 -2.00 -4.88 -7.05
CA TYR A 190 -2.93 -3.86 -7.54
C TYR A 190 -4.36 -4.05 -7.03
N LEU A 191 -5.03 -2.97 -6.65
CA LEU A 191 -6.46 -2.97 -6.32
C LEU A 191 -7.30 -2.64 -7.55
N VAL A 192 -8.36 -3.40 -7.80
CA VAL A 192 -9.23 -3.30 -8.98
C VAL A 192 -10.72 -3.28 -8.63
N GLY A 193 -11.56 -2.87 -9.57
CA GLY A 193 -13.03 -3.00 -9.45
C GLY A 193 -13.69 -2.05 -8.46
N GLY A 194 -13.03 -0.98 -8.04
CA GLY A 194 -13.60 0.07 -7.20
C GLY A 194 -13.72 -0.28 -5.71
N THR A 195 -13.38 -1.50 -5.31
CA THR A 195 -13.37 -1.97 -3.91
C THR A 195 -12.05 -2.66 -3.62
N GLY A 196 -11.76 -2.89 -2.36
CA GLY A 196 -10.55 -3.60 -1.91
C GLY A 196 -9.96 -2.89 -0.70
N GLU A 197 -9.56 -3.68 0.28
CA GLU A 197 -9.05 -3.20 1.56
C GLU A 197 -7.75 -3.92 1.91
N ILE A 198 -6.76 -3.17 2.42
CA ILE A 198 -5.54 -3.73 3.01
C ILE A 198 -5.41 -3.10 4.39
N ILE A 199 -5.50 -3.94 5.42
CA ILE A 199 -5.57 -3.49 6.81
C ILE A 199 -4.50 -4.20 7.63
N SER A 200 -3.83 -3.48 8.54
CA SER A 200 -2.91 -4.02 9.54
C SER A 200 -1.87 -5.01 8.97
N SER A 201 -1.37 -4.74 7.77
CA SER A 201 -0.46 -5.65 7.07
C SER A 201 0.91 -5.03 6.92
N ASP A 202 1.95 -5.86 7.07
CA ASP A 202 3.33 -5.40 7.21
C ASP A 202 4.24 -5.95 6.10
N ASN A 203 5.18 -5.11 5.65
CA ASN A 203 6.25 -5.51 4.75
C ASN A 203 7.62 -5.35 5.39
N TYR A 204 8.40 -6.43 5.44
CA TYR A 204 9.81 -6.44 5.86
C TYR A 204 10.76 -6.71 4.68
N GLY A 205 10.24 -7.24 3.56
CA GLY A 205 11.04 -7.59 2.39
C GLY A 205 11.47 -6.39 1.55
N GLU A 206 12.55 -6.53 0.81
CA GLU A 206 12.97 -5.54 -0.17
C GLU A 206 12.04 -5.57 -1.39
N ILE A 207 11.59 -4.40 -1.85
CA ILE A 207 10.73 -4.28 -3.03
C ILE A 207 11.46 -3.54 -4.14
N LYS A 208 11.54 -4.15 -5.31
CA LYS A 208 12.20 -3.58 -6.50
C LYS A 208 11.25 -3.51 -7.69
N ALA A 209 11.33 -2.41 -8.45
CA ALA A 209 10.64 -2.32 -9.74
C ALA A 209 11.38 -1.38 -10.70
N MET A 210 11.03 -1.42 -11.99
CA MET A 210 11.47 -0.36 -12.89
C MET A 210 10.70 0.93 -12.59
N THR A 211 9.36 0.88 -12.42
CA THR A 211 8.54 2.10 -12.37
C THR A 211 7.73 2.30 -11.09
N TYR A 212 7.00 1.28 -10.60
CA TYR A 212 6.13 1.39 -9.42
C TYR A 212 6.52 0.35 -8.38
N ALA A 213 7.19 0.77 -7.33
CA ALA A 213 7.52 -0.06 -6.18
C ALA A 213 6.88 0.50 -4.92
N ALA A 214 6.22 -0.36 -4.14
CA ALA A 214 5.65 0.05 -2.87
C ALA A 214 5.75 -1.05 -1.81
N GLY A 215 5.89 -0.66 -0.55
CA GLY A 215 6.02 -1.61 0.54
C GLY A 215 4.76 -2.45 0.74
N ILE A 216 3.58 -1.87 0.53
CA ILE A 216 2.29 -2.55 0.76
C ILE A 216 1.53 -2.78 -0.56
N LEU A 217 1.29 -1.74 -1.35
CA LEU A 217 0.41 -1.75 -2.52
C LEU A 217 1.10 -1.15 -3.74
N GLY A 218 1.38 -1.94 -4.78
CA GLY A 218 1.97 -1.45 -6.02
C GLY A 218 1.13 -0.36 -6.68
N GLY A 219 -0.17 -0.54 -6.77
CA GLY A 219 -1.07 0.47 -7.28
C GLY A 219 -2.56 0.15 -7.16
N SER A 220 -3.40 1.07 -7.58
CA SER A 220 -4.85 0.87 -7.68
C SER A 220 -5.43 1.44 -8.96
N GLN A 221 -6.54 0.88 -9.39
CA GLN A 221 -7.28 1.42 -10.53
C GLN A 221 -7.74 2.84 -10.22
N SER A 222 -7.57 3.73 -11.20
CA SER A 222 -8.14 5.08 -11.21
C SER A 222 -9.20 5.17 -12.31
N GLY A 223 -10.29 5.85 -12.05
CA GLY A 223 -11.36 6.06 -13.02
C GLY A 223 -11.71 7.53 -13.19
N THR A 224 -12.96 7.80 -13.55
CA THR A 224 -13.40 9.14 -13.91
C THR A 224 -14.02 9.92 -12.75
N THR A 225 -14.42 9.25 -11.67
CA THR A 225 -15.09 9.89 -10.52
C THR A 225 -14.64 9.30 -9.17
N ILE A 226 -14.56 10.14 -8.14
CA ILE A 226 -14.15 9.74 -6.77
C ILE A 226 -15.13 8.78 -6.11
N THR A 227 -16.39 8.79 -6.51
CA THR A 227 -17.45 7.95 -5.94
C THR A 227 -17.28 6.47 -6.31
N ASP A 228 -16.48 6.18 -7.33
CA ASP A 228 -16.29 4.83 -7.86
C ASP A 228 -15.22 4.04 -7.10
N TYR A 229 -14.42 4.72 -6.25
CA TYR A 229 -13.28 4.11 -5.57
C TYR A 229 -13.39 4.19 -4.05
N LYS A 230 -13.65 3.02 -3.45
CA LYS A 230 -13.72 2.82 -2.01
C LYS A 230 -12.52 2.01 -1.52
N TYR A 231 -11.35 2.17 -2.16
CA TYR A 231 -10.16 1.50 -1.69
C TYR A 231 -9.71 2.05 -0.34
N LEU A 232 -9.30 1.15 0.53
CA LEU A 232 -8.80 1.48 1.86
C LEU A 232 -7.43 0.82 2.07
N VAL A 233 -6.46 1.60 2.53
CA VAL A 233 -5.21 1.11 3.10
C VAL A 233 -5.09 1.72 4.49
N GLU A 234 -5.11 0.89 5.53
CA GLU A 234 -5.17 1.38 6.90
C GLU A 234 -4.26 0.59 7.84
N SER A 235 -3.57 1.30 8.72
CA SER A 235 -2.72 0.73 9.77
C SER A 235 -1.65 -0.24 9.24
N CYS A 236 -1.17 -0.03 8.02
CA CYS A 236 -0.14 -0.84 7.40
C CYS A 236 1.25 -0.27 7.65
N HIS A 237 2.25 -1.16 7.76
CA HIS A 237 3.61 -0.75 8.08
C HIS A 237 4.63 -1.30 7.07
N ASN A 238 5.47 -0.44 6.52
CA ASN A 238 6.60 -0.82 5.70
C ASN A 238 7.93 -0.63 6.44
N TYR A 239 8.64 -1.71 6.68
CA TYR A 239 10.00 -1.74 7.20
C TYR A 239 11.05 -1.99 6.11
N GLY A 240 10.62 -2.60 5.00
CA GLY A 240 11.51 -3.00 3.90
C GLY A 240 11.97 -1.82 3.06
N ASN A 241 13.17 -1.93 2.52
CA ASN A 241 13.71 -0.92 1.60
C ASN A 241 13.09 -1.06 0.20
N LEU A 242 12.97 0.07 -0.49
CA LEU A 242 12.46 0.10 -1.85
C LEU A 242 13.47 0.72 -2.81
N SER A 243 13.58 0.14 -4.01
CA SER A 243 14.40 0.72 -5.07
C SER A 243 13.70 0.67 -6.43
N THR A 244 13.86 1.76 -7.20
CA THR A 244 13.38 1.85 -8.59
C THR A 244 14.48 2.34 -9.51
N THR A 245 14.43 1.88 -10.76
CA THR A 245 15.40 2.33 -11.79
C THR A 245 14.91 3.53 -12.58
N ASN A 246 13.59 3.74 -12.66
CA ASN A 246 12.97 4.91 -13.31
C ASN A 246 11.55 5.12 -12.75
N ALA A 247 11.45 5.61 -11.51
CA ALA A 247 10.18 5.73 -10.82
C ALA A 247 9.14 6.57 -11.59
N LEU A 248 7.94 6.01 -11.71
CA LEU A 248 6.72 6.76 -11.99
C LEU A 248 5.84 6.85 -10.74
N GLY A 249 6.20 6.10 -9.69
CA GLY A 249 5.49 6.09 -8.43
C GLY A 249 6.13 5.13 -7.42
N SER A 250 7.22 5.52 -6.75
CA SER A 250 7.84 4.73 -5.67
C SER A 250 7.45 5.26 -4.31
N ALA A 251 6.86 4.42 -3.45
CA ALA A 251 6.46 4.86 -2.12
C ALA A 251 6.47 3.76 -1.05
N GLY A 252 6.65 4.16 0.21
CA GLY A 252 6.65 3.24 1.33
C GLY A 252 5.38 2.42 1.45
N ILE A 253 4.21 2.98 1.14
CA ILE A 253 2.92 2.31 1.30
C ILE A 253 2.23 2.05 -0.04
N ALA A 254 1.99 3.05 -0.90
CA ALA A 254 1.28 2.86 -2.15
C ALA A 254 1.92 3.62 -3.32
N GLY A 255 2.22 2.93 -4.42
CA GLY A 255 2.87 3.52 -5.61
C GLY A 255 1.95 4.46 -6.38
N SER A 256 0.81 3.97 -6.84
CA SER A 256 -0.28 4.77 -7.43
C SER A 256 -1.58 4.45 -6.73
N PHE A 257 -2.33 5.48 -6.27
CA PHE A 257 -3.47 5.22 -5.41
C PHE A 257 -4.68 6.10 -5.68
N SER A 258 -5.86 5.55 -5.40
CA SER A 258 -7.14 6.25 -5.34
C SER A 258 -7.94 5.71 -4.16
N GLY A 259 -8.40 6.56 -3.24
CA GLY A 259 -9.16 6.09 -2.07
C GLY A 259 -8.73 6.72 -0.76
N SER A 260 -8.85 5.97 0.33
CA SER A 260 -8.49 6.39 1.68
C SER A 260 -7.22 5.69 2.17
N ILE A 261 -6.27 6.45 2.69
CA ILE A 261 -5.05 5.94 3.32
C ILE A 261 -4.88 6.56 4.71
N LYS A 262 -4.81 5.72 5.74
CA LYS A 262 -4.86 6.17 7.13
C LYS A 262 -3.91 5.41 8.03
N ASN A 263 -3.29 6.13 8.97
CA ASN A 263 -2.50 5.55 10.06
C ASN A 263 -1.40 4.58 9.60
N CYS A 264 -0.89 4.76 8.37
CA CYS A 264 0.17 3.93 7.82
C CYS A 264 1.54 4.52 8.17
N VAL A 265 2.53 3.63 8.30
CA VAL A 265 3.90 4.01 8.67
C VAL A 265 4.90 3.45 7.66
N ASN A 266 5.82 4.30 7.20
CA ASN A 266 6.99 3.87 6.47
C ASN A 266 8.25 4.10 7.30
N GLU A 267 9.04 3.04 7.53
CA GLU A 267 10.39 3.10 8.10
C GLU A 267 11.47 2.73 7.10
N GLY A 268 11.09 2.06 6.02
CA GLY A 268 12.02 1.64 4.97
C GLY A 268 12.60 2.81 4.17
N LYS A 269 13.85 2.66 3.75
CA LYS A 269 14.50 3.60 2.82
C LYS A 269 13.88 3.47 1.44
N ILE A 270 13.66 4.61 0.77
CA ILE A 270 13.15 4.66 -0.60
C ILE A 270 14.17 5.34 -1.48
N GLU A 271 14.61 4.65 -2.53
CA GLU A 271 15.70 5.11 -3.40
C GLU A 271 15.38 4.92 -4.87
N GLU A 272 15.42 6.01 -5.61
CA GLU A 272 15.41 5.98 -7.07
C GLU A 272 16.85 6.07 -7.61
N ALA A 273 17.19 5.24 -8.59
CA ALA A 273 18.52 5.21 -9.19
C ALA A 273 19.00 6.61 -9.61
N GLU A 274 20.28 6.89 -9.42
CA GLU A 274 20.87 8.24 -9.60
C GLU A 274 20.64 8.83 -11.00
N LYS A 275 20.70 8.01 -12.04
CA LYS A 275 20.51 8.44 -13.44
C LYS A 275 19.05 8.39 -13.90
N ALA A 276 18.12 8.03 -13.01
CA ALA A 276 16.71 7.99 -13.38
C ALA A 276 16.15 9.37 -13.67
N THR A 277 15.27 9.43 -14.65
CA THR A 277 14.52 10.65 -15.04
C THR A 277 13.09 10.64 -14.56
N GLY A 278 12.76 9.67 -13.70
CA GLY A 278 11.43 9.41 -13.19
C GLY A 278 10.83 10.55 -12.35
N ASN A 279 9.62 10.30 -11.88
CA ASN A 279 8.85 11.25 -11.10
C ASN A 279 8.20 10.55 -9.91
N TYR A 280 7.86 11.28 -8.88
CA TYR A 280 6.98 10.93 -7.78
C TYR A 280 7.51 9.81 -6.90
N THR A 281 8.35 10.19 -5.97
CA THR A 281 8.87 9.33 -4.90
C THR A 281 8.38 9.85 -3.55
N ALA A 282 7.84 9.00 -2.68
CA ALA A 282 7.26 9.47 -1.42
C ALA A 282 7.30 8.44 -0.29
N GLY A 283 7.18 8.92 0.95
CA GLY A 283 7.11 8.05 2.12
C GLY A 283 5.84 7.20 2.16
N ILE A 284 4.69 7.73 1.74
CA ILE A 284 3.39 7.07 1.87
C ILE A 284 2.73 6.82 0.50
N VAL A 285 2.48 7.84 -0.30
CA VAL A 285 1.86 7.68 -1.63
C VAL A 285 2.64 8.45 -2.67
N ALA A 286 3.13 7.78 -3.70
CA ALA A 286 3.89 8.47 -4.74
C ALA A 286 2.99 9.28 -5.68
N ALA A 287 1.97 8.64 -6.28
CA ALA A 287 1.01 9.29 -7.17
C ALA A 287 -0.43 9.06 -6.66
N TYR A 288 -1.04 10.09 -6.11
CA TYR A 288 -2.38 10.02 -5.54
C TYR A 288 -3.40 10.59 -6.53
N ALA A 289 -4.11 9.70 -7.22
CA ALA A 289 -5.05 10.11 -8.27
C ALA A 289 -6.33 10.72 -7.69
N TYR A 290 -6.97 10.02 -6.74
CA TYR A 290 -8.20 10.49 -6.08
C TYR A 290 -8.04 10.40 -4.55
N VAL A 291 -7.86 11.53 -3.91
CA VAL A 291 -7.75 11.64 -2.44
C VAL A 291 -9.15 11.63 -1.83
N VAL A 292 -9.55 10.51 -1.25
CA VAL A 292 -10.77 10.41 -0.43
C VAL A 292 -10.46 10.83 1.01
N SER A 293 -9.39 10.25 1.60
CA SER A 293 -8.86 10.65 2.90
C SER A 293 -7.37 10.31 2.96
N CYS A 294 -6.55 11.22 3.48
CA CYS A 294 -5.15 10.99 3.80
C CYS A 294 -4.87 11.56 5.20
N GLU A 295 -4.81 10.69 6.20
CA GLU A 295 -4.81 11.10 7.60
C GLU A 295 -3.92 10.22 8.48
N GLY A 296 -3.20 10.84 9.42
CA GLY A 296 -2.44 10.14 10.47
C GLY A 296 -1.25 9.34 9.98
N ASN A 297 -0.80 9.52 8.73
CA ASN A 297 0.29 8.73 8.17
C ASN A 297 1.65 9.28 8.60
N THR A 298 2.62 8.39 8.82
CA THR A 298 3.97 8.77 9.27
C THR A 298 5.04 8.18 8.34
N ASN A 299 5.96 9.03 7.89
CA ASN A 299 7.19 8.59 7.25
C ASN A 299 8.39 8.83 8.17
N LYS A 300 9.16 7.77 8.44
CA LYS A 300 10.43 7.80 9.17
C LYS A 300 11.63 7.47 8.29
N GLY A 301 11.39 6.77 7.16
CA GLY A 301 12.42 6.36 6.22
C GLY A 301 12.96 7.52 5.40
N SER A 302 14.23 7.45 5.02
CA SER A 302 14.84 8.40 4.10
C SER A 302 14.35 8.19 2.67
N ILE A 303 14.14 9.29 1.94
CA ILE A 303 13.64 9.28 0.57
C ILE A 303 14.61 10.00 -0.34
N THR A 304 15.01 9.33 -1.42
CA THR A 304 15.83 9.92 -2.48
C THR A 304 15.19 9.66 -3.83
N GLY A 305 14.91 10.74 -4.57
CA GLY A 305 14.27 10.65 -5.88
C GLY A 305 14.74 11.72 -6.86
N ASN A 306 14.13 11.77 -8.04
CA ASN A 306 14.43 12.79 -9.03
C ASN A 306 13.59 14.06 -8.77
N LYS A 307 12.32 14.06 -9.14
CA LYS A 307 11.40 15.20 -8.96
C LYS A 307 10.04 14.73 -8.40
N GLY A 308 9.30 15.65 -7.82
CA GLY A 308 8.07 15.30 -7.11
C GLY A 308 8.35 14.39 -5.91
N VAL A 309 9.35 14.74 -5.08
CA VAL A 309 9.79 13.95 -3.93
C VAL A 309 9.15 14.48 -2.67
N GLY A 310 8.27 13.70 -2.06
CA GLY A 310 7.50 14.11 -0.88
C GLY A 310 7.67 13.21 0.34
N GLY A 311 7.70 13.79 1.52
CA GLY A 311 7.77 13.00 2.76
C GLY A 311 6.55 12.09 2.94
N ILE A 312 5.37 12.57 2.54
CA ILE A 312 4.11 11.82 2.60
C ILE A 312 3.57 11.56 1.18
N ILE A 313 3.43 12.57 0.35
CA ILE A 313 2.85 12.45 -1.01
C ILE A 313 3.81 13.06 -2.04
N GLY A 314 4.11 12.28 -3.09
CA GLY A 314 4.93 12.76 -4.23
C GLY A 314 4.13 13.71 -5.14
N THR A 315 2.94 13.31 -5.56
CA THR A 315 2.03 14.19 -6.28
C THR A 315 0.57 13.86 -6.02
N VAL A 316 -0.28 14.89 -5.99
CA VAL A 316 -1.71 14.72 -6.16
C VAL A 316 -2.02 14.96 -7.62
N MET A 317 -2.52 13.95 -8.29
CA MET A 317 -2.82 13.97 -9.72
C MET A 317 -4.05 14.84 -10.01
N LYS A 318 -4.26 15.13 -11.29
CA LYS A 318 -5.49 15.76 -11.78
C LYS A 318 -6.65 14.77 -11.67
N GLY A 319 -7.27 14.67 -10.52
CA GLY A 319 -8.43 13.83 -10.29
C GLY A 319 -9.74 14.49 -10.70
N ASP A 320 -10.72 14.47 -9.82
CA ASP A 320 -12.05 15.09 -10.01
C ASP A 320 -12.08 16.61 -9.75
N ASP A 321 -10.92 17.22 -9.60
CA ASP A 321 -10.74 18.65 -9.28
C ASP A 321 -11.51 19.13 -8.03
N LYS A 322 -11.82 18.25 -7.07
CA LYS A 322 -12.39 18.60 -5.78
C LYS A 322 -11.31 18.95 -4.77
N ASP A 323 -11.68 19.76 -3.80
CA ASP A 323 -10.83 20.06 -2.66
C ASP A 323 -10.55 18.78 -1.86
N ALA A 324 -9.33 18.66 -1.35
CA ALA A 324 -8.95 17.57 -0.47
C ALA A 324 -8.04 18.07 0.66
N VAL A 325 -8.17 17.41 1.82
CA VAL A 325 -7.37 17.71 3.01
C VAL A 325 -6.43 16.55 3.29
N ILE A 326 -5.15 16.89 3.49
CA ILE A 326 -4.13 16.00 4.01
C ILE A 326 -3.92 16.40 5.47
N SER A 327 -4.23 15.52 6.41
CA SER A 327 -4.28 15.89 7.82
C SER A 327 -3.46 14.99 8.73
N SER A 328 -2.92 15.57 9.79
CA SER A 328 -2.23 14.87 10.88
C SER A 328 -1.09 13.95 10.40
N CYS A 329 -0.51 14.25 9.24
CA CYS A 329 0.58 13.47 8.69
C CYS A 329 1.94 13.98 9.18
N ILE A 330 2.86 13.06 9.45
CA ILE A 330 4.17 13.36 10.02
C ILE A 330 5.29 12.83 9.12
N ASN A 331 6.22 13.70 8.75
CA ASN A 331 7.48 13.30 8.14
C ASN A 331 8.63 13.52 9.12
N GLU A 332 9.32 12.44 9.45
CA GLU A 332 10.53 12.42 10.28
C GLU A 332 11.78 12.08 9.45
N GLY A 333 11.58 11.41 8.30
CA GLY A 333 12.64 11.00 7.41
C GLY A 333 13.16 12.14 6.54
N SER A 334 14.43 12.06 6.14
CA SER A 334 15.02 13.01 5.18
C SER A 334 14.41 12.86 3.80
N VAL A 335 14.20 13.97 3.10
CA VAL A 335 13.65 14.03 1.74
C VAL A 335 14.67 14.72 0.83
N SER A 336 15.17 14.00 -0.17
CA SER A 336 16.17 14.52 -1.10
C SER A 336 15.74 14.34 -2.55
N GLY A 337 15.73 15.44 -3.33
CA GLY A 337 15.40 15.41 -4.74
C GLY A 337 16.52 15.96 -5.61
N ARG A 338 16.57 15.51 -6.89
CA ARG A 338 17.53 16.02 -7.89
C ARG A 338 16.91 17.05 -8.83
N GLY A 339 15.60 17.18 -8.84
CA GLY A 339 14.84 18.11 -9.70
C GLY A 339 13.82 18.93 -8.92
N ALA A 340 12.76 19.35 -9.58
CA ALA A 340 11.73 20.24 -9.03
C ALA A 340 10.70 19.55 -8.12
N ASN A 341 9.98 20.35 -7.35
CA ASN A 341 8.89 19.98 -6.46
C ASN A 341 9.32 19.00 -5.38
N ILE A 342 10.02 19.50 -4.39
CA ILE A 342 10.46 18.74 -3.22
C ILE A 342 9.73 19.27 -1.98
N GLY A 343 9.02 18.43 -1.27
CA GLY A 343 8.22 18.83 -0.11
C GLY A 343 8.33 17.87 1.06
N GLY A 344 8.48 18.39 2.26
CA GLY A 344 8.54 17.55 3.47
C GLY A 344 7.23 16.79 3.73
N ILE A 345 6.09 17.29 3.28
CA ILE A 345 4.79 16.61 3.35
C ILE A 345 4.30 16.28 1.93
N VAL A 346 3.95 17.25 1.12
CA VAL A 346 3.45 17.04 -0.25
C VAL A 346 4.34 17.75 -1.25
N ALA A 347 4.91 17.02 -2.20
CA ALA A 347 5.82 17.62 -3.17
C ALA A 347 5.08 18.40 -4.26
N ASN A 348 4.04 17.83 -4.87
CA ASN A 348 3.38 18.41 -6.03
C ASN A 348 1.86 18.26 -6.00
N SER A 349 1.17 19.19 -6.67
CA SER A 349 -0.24 19.07 -7.03
C SER A 349 -0.42 19.43 -8.50
N ALA A 350 -0.94 18.50 -9.28
CA ALA A 350 -1.28 18.69 -10.69
C ALA A 350 -2.76 19.09 -10.88
N ARG A 351 -3.50 19.39 -9.81
CA ARG A 351 -4.90 19.84 -9.88
C ARG A 351 -5.02 21.22 -10.49
N VAL A 352 -6.07 21.44 -11.26
CA VAL A 352 -6.36 22.70 -11.96
C VAL A 352 -7.36 23.54 -11.16
N ASN A 353 -8.42 22.94 -10.66
CA ASN A 353 -9.53 23.63 -9.97
C ASN A 353 -9.63 23.26 -8.49
N GLY A 354 -9.29 22.04 -8.09
CA GLY A 354 -9.35 21.59 -6.70
C GLY A 354 -8.13 22.00 -5.88
N VAL A 355 -8.34 22.36 -4.63
CA VAL A 355 -7.30 22.78 -3.69
C VAL A 355 -6.88 21.62 -2.78
N ILE A 356 -5.58 21.44 -2.60
CA ILE A 356 -5.02 20.55 -1.59
C ILE A 356 -4.64 21.40 -0.38
N THR A 357 -5.23 21.08 0.77
CA THR A 357 -4.94 21.78 2.03
C THR A 357 -4.24 20.85 3.02
N LEU A 358 -3.12 21.31 3.58
CA LEU A 358 -2.40 20.64 4.67
C LEU A 358 -2.92 21.17 6.01
N THR A 359 -3.31 20.28 6.94
CA THR A 359 -3.73 20.66 8.29
C THR A 359 -3.10 19.73 9.33
N LYS A 360 -2.62 20.28 10.43
CA LYS A 360 -2.03 19.50 11.54
C LYS A 360 -0.90 18.56 11.10
N CYS A 361 -0.24 18.87 9.97
CA CYS A 361 0.89 18.10 9.49
C CYS A 361 2.18 18.60 10.12
N LYS A 362 3.15 17.69 10.31
CA LYS A 362 4.45 18.01 10.89
C LYS A 362 5.58 17.50 10.00
N ASN A 363 6.54 18.36 9.70
CA ASN A 363 7.82 17.96 9.15
C ASN A 363 8.95 18.21 10.15
N SER A 364 9.70 17.14 10.46
CA SER A 364 10.95 17.20 11.23
C SER A 364 12.14 16.60 10.46
N GLY A 365 11.90 16.06 9.26
CA GLY A 365 12.95 15.56 8.38
C GLY A 365 13.58 16.68 7.56
N VAL A 366 14.88 16.57 7.31
CA VAL A 366 15.62 17.51 6.47
C VAL A 366 15.19 17.39 5.01
N VAL A 367 14.85 18.51 4.39
CA VAL A 367 14.44 18.57 2.97
C VAL A 367 15.54 19.23 2.15
N THR A 368 16.05 18.54 1.13
CA THR A 368 17.17 19.02 0.30
C THR A 368 16.92 18.82 -1.19
N THR A 369 17.64 19.58 -2.01
CA THR A 369 17.70 19.38 -3.45
C THR A 369 19.10 19.63 -3.98
N THR A 370 19.50 18.88 -5.00
CA THR A 370 20.71 19.15 -5.79
C THR A 370 20.40 19.94 -7.08
N ALA A 371 19.13 20.26 -7.35
CA ALA A 371 18.74 21.11 -8.47
C ALA A 371 19.33 22.53 -8.31
N GLU A 372 19.70 23.15 -9.43
CA GLU A 372 20.13 24.57 -9.46
C GLU A 372 18.96 25.50 -9.09
N ASP A 373 17.78 25.23 -9.62
CA ASP A 373 16.54 25.94 -9.27
C ASP A 373 15.97 25.40 -7.95
N LYS A 374 16.03 26.22 -6.92
CA LYS A 374 15.50 25.93 -5.57
C LYS A 374 14.16 26.59 -5.29
N THR A 375 13.47 27.15 -6.28
CA THR A 375 12.19 27.87 -6.08
C THR A 375 11.02 26.94 -5.75
N THR A 376 11.14 25.64 -6.01
CA THR A 376 10.11 24.63 -5.81
C THR A 376 10.46 23.62 -4.70
N ILE A 377 11.04 24.13 -3.60
CA ILE A 377 11.36 23.32 -2.41
C ILE A 377 10.78 23.95 -1.14
N GLY A 378 10.27 23.16 -0.23
CA GLY A 378 9.77 23.60 1.07
C GLY A 378 9.61 22.48 2.10
N ASN A 379 9.64 22.86 3.36
CA ASN A 379 9.53 21.91 4.47
C ASN A 379 8.14 21.26 4.58
N LEU A 380 7.09 21.87 4.04
CA LEU A 380 5.75 21.31 4.01
C LEU A 380 5.32 20.98 2.58
N ARG A 381 5.57 21.85 1.62
CA ARG A 381 5.12 21.72 0.23
C ARG A 381 6.22 22.01 -0.77
N GLY A 382 6.26 21.31 -1.89
CA GLY A 382 7.14 21.58 -3.03
C GLY A 382 6.44 22.31 -4.19
N ASN A 383 5.19 22.72 -4.03
CA ASN A 383 4.38 23.39 -5.04
C ASN A 383 3.48 24.45 -4.39
N SER A 384 3.43 25.66 -4.96
CA SER A 384 2.66 26.79 -4.43
C SER A 384 1.14 26.60 -4.50
N ASN A 385 0.63 25.70 -5.36
CA ASN A 385 -0.80 25.35 -5.45
C ASN A 385 -1.34 24.58 -4.24
N ILE A 386 -0.45 24.09 -3.35
CA ILE A 386 -0.82 23.41 -2.11
C ILE A 386 -1.00 24.49 -1.04
N VAL A 387 -2.13 24.52 -0.38
CA VAL A 387 -2.45 25.46 0.70
C VAL A 387 -1.94 24.92 2.04
N ILE A 388 -1.25 25.76 2.79
CA ILE A 388 -0.86 25.47 4.18
C ILE A 388 -2.00 25.99 5.06
N GLY A 389 -2.79 25.09 5.62
CA GLY A 389 -3.89 25.40 6.54
C GLY A 389 -3.40 25.54 7.99
N GLU A 390 -4.28 25.20 8.94
CA GLU A 390 -4.03 25.40 10.36
C GLU A 390 -3.15 24.32 10.99
N ASP A 391 -2.47 24.67 12.09
CA ASP A 391 -1.74 23.79 13.01
C ASP A 391 -0.62 22.95 12.36
N ASN A 392 -0.09 23.37 11.21
CA ASN A 392 1.08 22.71 10.63
C ASN A 392 2.35 23.13 11.35
N VAL A 393 3.30 22.19 11.50
CA VAL A 393 4.55 22.38 12.23
C VAL A 393 5.76 22.06 11.35
N ILE A 394 6.71 23.00 11.28
CA ILE A 394 8.08 22.76 10.83
C ILE A 394 8.93 22.70 12.10
N ALA A 395 9.69 21.62 12.29
CA ALA A 395 10.49 21.46 13.50
C ALA A 395 11.61 22.53 13.59
N ASP A 396 11.94 22.90 14.80
CA ASP A 396 13.04 23.83 15.08
C ASP A 396 14.38 23.31 14.53
N GLY A 397 15.21 24.20 14.03
CA GLY A 397 16.53 23.89 13.50
C GLY A 397 16.56 23.45 12.03
N LEU A 398 15.41 23.31 11.36
CA LEU A 398 15.38 23.13 9.91
C LEU A 398 15.65 24.45 9.17
N GLU A 399 16.41 24.38 8.06
CA GLU A 399 16.65 25.51 7.18
C GLU A 399 15.32 26.00 6.57
N HIS A 400 15.15 27.33 6.51
CA HIS A 400 14.00 27.94 5.82
C HIS A 400 14.15 27.79 4.30
N LEU A 401 13.15 27.22 3.66
CA LEU A 401 13.15 26.92 2.23
C LEU A 401 12.20 27.85 1.45
N ALA A 402 12.34 27.90 0.14
CA ALA A 402 11.67 28.88 -0.73
C ALA A 402 10.14 28.90 -0.63
N LEU A 403 9.50 27.76 -0.37
CA LEU A 403 8.03 27.63 -0.27
C LEU A 403 7.51 27.54 1.17
N ASP A 404 8.39 27.71 2.16
CA ASP A 404 7.96 27.76 3.54
C ASP A 404 7.18 29.05 3.83
N PRO A 405 6.25 29.02 4.79
CA PRO A 405 5.63 30.24 5.31
C PRO A 405 6.73 31.17 5.81
N SER A 406 6.64 32.45 5.48
CA SER A 406 7.61 33.44 5.97
C SER A 406 7.64 33.46 7.49
N SER A 407 8.84 33.59 8.09
CA SER A 407 9.06 33.61 9.55
C SER A 407 8.37 34.79 10.26
N ASP A 408 7.91 35.79 9.51
CA ASP A 408 7.15 36.96 9.95
C ASP A 408 5.63 36.68 10.06
N GLY A 409 5.19 35.42 9.97
CA GLY A 409 3.81 35.02 10.24
C GLY A 409 2.80 35.37 9.15
N ILE A 410 3.28 35.67 7.92
CA ILE A 410 2.38 35.91 6.77
C ILE A 410 1.88 34.56 6.25
N THR A 411 0.79 34.07 6.77
CA THR A 411 0.02 33.02 6.11
C THR A 411 -0.80 33.66 4.99
N ASN A 412 -0.41 33.47 3.74
CA ASN A 412 -1.25 33.84 2.59
C ASN A 412 -2.45 32.89 2.53
N ILE A 413 -3.51 33.23 3.23
CA ILE A 413 -4.79 32.58 3.05
C ILE A 413 -5.44 33.25 1.84
N SER A 414 -5.31 32.69 0.66
CA SER A 414 -6.14 33.07 -0.48
C SER A 414 -7.53 32.46 -0.29
N LEU A 415 -8.42 33.21 0.33
CA LEU A 415 -9.84 32.90 0.29
C LEU A 415 -10.37 33.31 -1.09
N ASN A 416 -10.39 32.38 -2.03
CA ASN A 416 -11.08 32.56 -3.31
C ASN A 416 -12.58 32.43 -3.08
N GLN A 417 -13.19 33.49 -2.55
CA GLN A 417 -14.61 33.76 -2.73
C GLN A 417 -14.72 35.13 -3.40
N GLY A 418 -14.95 35.13 -4.73
CA GLY A 418 -15.35 36.29 -5.50
C GLY A 418 -14.49 37.54 -5.34
N ALA A 419 -13.45 37.69 -6.14
CA ALA A 419 -12.78 38.98 -6.48
C ALA A 419 -12.21 39.85 -5.32
N VAL A 420 -12.04 39.35 -4.12
CA VAL A 420 -11.38 40.10 -3.02
C VAL A 420 -10.26 39.25 -2.43
N SER A 421 -9.01 39.58 -2.72
CA SER A 421 -7.87 38.96 -2.05
C SER A 421 -7.76 39.52 -0.63
N VAL A 422 -7.90 38.66 0.36
CA VAL A 422 -7.66 38.97 1.77
C VAL A 422 -6.32 38.36 2.18
N LYS A 423 -5.41 39.15 2.73
CA LYS A 423 -4.14 38.66 3.30
C LYS A 423 -4.22 38.79 4.82
N LYS A 424 -3.92 37.73 5.54
CA LYS A 424 -3.77 37.73 6.99
C LYS A 424 -2.28 37.65 7.33
N TYR A 425 -1.77 38.49 8.20
CA TYR A 425 -0.41 38.41 8.73
C TYR A 425 -0.38 38.74 10.21
N ILE A 426 0.71 38.37 10.89
CA ILE A 426 0.93 38.71 12.30
C ILE A 426 1.97 39.83 12.34
N ASP A 427 1.55 40.97 12.86
CA ASP A 427 2.42 42.11 13.11
C ASP A 427 2.49 42.36 14.63
N ASN A 428 3.69 42.30 15.22
CA ASN A 428 3.92 42.47 16.66
C ASN A 428 2.97 41.62 17.57
N LYS A 429 2.80 40.36 17.24
CA LYS A 429 1.86 39.41 17.92
C LYS A 429 0.36 39.74 17.72
N ARG A 430 0.02 40.61 16.80
CA ARG A 430 -1.37 40.93 16.44
C ARG A 430 -1.69 40.37 15.05
N VAL A 431 -2.86 39.74 14.93
CA VAL A 431 -3.35 39.29 13.64
C VAL A 431 -3.93 40.49 12.88
N VAL A 432 -3.41 40.74 11.69
CA VAL A 432 -3.85 41.84 10.81
C VAL A 432 -4.40 41.23 9.52
N ILE A 433 -5.53 41.72 9.09
CA ILE A 433 -6.18 41.32 7.84
C ILE A 433 -6.00 42.46 6.83
N ILE A 434 -5.47 42.17 5.64
CA ILE A 434 -5.41 43.14 4.54
C ILE A 434 -6.51 42.81 3.53
N SER A 435 -7.37 43.77 3.25
CA SER A 435 -8.34 43.71 2.18
C SER A 435 -8.31 45.02 1.41
N LYS A 436 -8.23 44.96 0.08
CA LYS A 436 -8.20 46.13 -0.80
C LYS A 436 -7.12 47.19 -0.37
N ASN A 437 -5.91 46.73 -0.03
CA ASN A 437 -4.81 47.55 0.46
C ASN A 437 -5.04 48.27 1.80
N ARG A 438 -6.02 47.90 2.58
CA ARG A 438 -6.25 48.40 3.93
C ARG A 438 -6.03 47.29 4.96
N LYS A 439 -5.55 47.68 6.13
CA LYS A 439 -5.27 46.78 7.26
C LYS A 439 -6.43 46.80 8.23
N TYR A 440 -6.81 45.63 8.74
CA TYR A 440 -7.89 45.46 9.72
C TYR A 440 -7.46 44.55 10.87
N THR A 441 -8.03 44.78 12.06
CA THR A 441 -7.92 43.83 13.19
C THR A 441 -8.79 42.59 12.93
N LEU A 442 -8.65 41.53 13.74
CA LEU A 442 -9.57 40.38 13.73
C LEU A 442 -11.04 40.76 13.99
N SER A 443 -11.26 41.83 14.69
CA SER A 443 -12.59 42.40 14.97
C SER A 443 -13.13 43.27 13.82
N GLY A 444 -12.40 43.40 12.71
CA GLY A 444 -12.82 44.17 11.54
C GLY A 444 -12.53 45.68 11.62
N ASN A 445 -11.84 46.15 12.65
CA ASN A 445 -11.48 47.58 12.77
C ASN A 445 -10.28 47.93 11.86
N GLU A 446 -10.42 49.00 11.07
CA GLU A 446 -9.32 49.48 10.21
C GLU A 446 -8.15 49.98 11.06
N ILE A 447 -6.94 49.54 10.74
CA ILE A 447 -5.70 50.01 11.35
C ILE A 447 -5.16 51.11 10.45
N ARG A 448 -5.09 52.31 10.95
CA ARG A 448 -4.52 53.49 10.25
C ARG A 448 -3.00 53.51 10.33
#